data_d89960cbb7e7e7fb569afd0c1ed3eab5
#
_entry.id   d89960cbb7e7e7fb569afd0c1ed3eab5
#
_cell.length_a   1.000
_cell.length_b   1.000
_cell.length_c   1.000
_cell.angle_alpha   90.00
_cell.angle_beta   90.00
_cell.angle_gamma   90.00
#
_symmetry.space_group_name_H-M   'P 1'
#
loop_
_entity.id
_entity.type
_entity.pdbx_description
1 polymer ?
#
loop_
_entity_poly.entity_id
_entity_poly.type
_entity_poly.pdbx_seq_one_letter_code
_entity_poly.pdbx_strand_id
1 'polypeptide(L)'
;MRDFSNDLTEVRRRVDEASVYLKVEASRARIAELELEVARPDLWDDQENAKKVNSEYSNLKSDLDEFASLAGSIEDLEVLHEMAREIDDESQEPDLERGISQARTKLDALELRSLFTGVHDEADAIVQINAKDGGVDAQDWSEMLLRMFTRWAERKGFDIEIGDVSEGTEAGILSADFTVRGRYAYGLLTSERGTHRLVRISPFDNQGRRQTSFANVQIWPVLEEVDVEINEADIRMEVFRASGAGGQHVNKTSSAVRLIHEPTGLVASSQQERSQLQNRENALKRLKTMVASRIEEERENELRSIGGKQAQVGWGSQIRSYVMQPYQMVKDVRTEIESGNIAGVLDGDLDSFMEGFLRWRRANSDS
;
A
#
# COMPACT_ATOMS: atom_id res chain seq x y z
N MET A 1 -7.63 41.75 -15.81
CA MET A 1 -7.75 40.40 -15.25
C MET A 1 -6.76 39.45 -15.93
N ARG A 2 -6.10 38.53 -15.17
CA ARG A 2 -5.24 37.45 -15.71
C ARG A 2 -6.08 36.48 -16.57
N ASP A 3 -5.52 36.04 -17.70
CA ASP A 3 -6.18 35.07 -18.56
C ASP A 3 -5.86 33.63 -18.11
N PHE A 4 -6.88 32.91 -17.65
CA PHE A 4 -6.80 31.51 -17.21
C PHE A 4 -7.25 30.52 -18.30
N SER A 5 -7.52 30.96 -19.54
CA SER A 5 -8.05 30.12 -20.62
C SER A 5 -7.18 28.87 -20.89
N ASN A 6 -5.85 29.03 -20.85
CA ASN A 6 -4.92 27.93 -21.09
C ASN A 6 -4.95 26.93 -19.93
N ASP A 7 -4.99 27.42 -18.68
CA ASP A 7 -5.04 26.59 -17.48
C ASP A 7 -6.34 25.76 -17.46
N LEU A 8 -7.49 26.39 -17.76
CA LEU A 8 -8.80 25.72 -17.83
C LEU A 8 -8.86 24.70 -18.97
N THR A 9 -8.35 25.05 -20.16
CA THR A 9 -8.29 24.13 -21.30
C THR A 9 -7.45 22.89 -20.98
N GLU A 10 -6.31 23.08 -20.30
CA GLU A 10 -5.46 21.95 -19.85
C GLU A 10 -6.22 21.05 -18.90
N VAL A 11 -6.84 21.61 -17.85
CA VAL A 11 -7.57 20.86 -16.83
C VAL A 11 -8.78 20.12 -17.46
N ARG A 12 -9.51 20.78 -18.38
CA ARG A 12 -10.62 20.17 -19.13
C ARG A 12 -10.16 18.97 -19.94
N ARG A 13 -9.11 19.12 -20.73
CA ARG A 13 -8.53 18.00 -21.48
C ARG A 13 -8.17 16.83 -20.60
N ARG A 14 -7.55 17.09 -19.43
CA ARG A 14 -7.20 16.02 -18.46
C ARG A 14 -8.43 15.31 -17.91
N VAL A 15 -9.55 16.02 -17.65
CA VAL A 15 -10.82 15.41 -17.24
C VAL A 15 -11.38 14.52 -18.33
N ASP A 16 -11.36 14.98 -19.59
CA ASP A 16 -11.85 14.19 -20.70
C ASP A 16 -11.01 12.89 -20.87
N GLU A 17 -9.70 12.99 -20.75
CA GLU A 17 -8.80 11.81 -20.70
C GLU A 17 -9.09 10.91 -19.50
N ALA A 18 -9.37 11.50 -18.32
CA ALA A 18 -9.74 10.76 -17.12
C ALA A 18 -11.01 9.94 -17.31
N SER A 19 -12.01 10.47 -18.00
CA SER A 19 -13.24 9.74 -18.29
C SER A 19 -13.01 8.42 -19.04
N VAL A 20 -11.99 8.40 -19.90
CA VAL A 20 -11.63 7.24 -20.74
C VAL A 20 -10.89 6.19 -19.92
N TYR A 21 -9.82 6.57 -19.21
CA TYR A 21 -9.03 5.58 -18.47
C TYR A 21 -9.72 5.09 -17.19
N LEU A 22 -10.61 5.89 -16.58
CA LEU A 22 -11.48 5.47 -15.48
C LEU A 22 -12.70 4.67 -15.97
N LYS A 23 -12.87 4.53 -17.29
CA LYS A 23 -13.99 3.79 -17.91
C LYS A 23 -15.34 4.24 -17.40
N VAL A 24 -15.54 5.55 -17.24
CA VAL A 24 -16.75 6.16 -16.62
C VAL A 24 -18.05 5.59 -17.16
N GLU A 25 -18.17 5.40 -18.48
CA GLU A 25 -19.39 4.83 -19.09
C GLU A 25 -19.60 3.35 -18.70
N ALA A 26 -18.54 2.55 -18.66
CA ALA A 26 -18.63 1.16 -18.23
C ALA A 26 -19.00 1.07 -16.73
N SER A 27 -18.43 1.94 -15.91
CA SER A 27 -18.73 2.03 -14.47
C SER A 27 -20.20 2.43 -14.23
N ARG A 28 -20.75 3.35 -15.02
CA ARG A 28 -22.18 3.72 -14.98
C ARG A 28 -23.08 2.53 -15.31
N ALA A 29 -22.75 1.79 -16.37
CA ALA A 29 -23.50 0.59 -16.74
C ALA A 29 -23.45 -0.47 -15.64
N ARG A 30 -22.25 -0.69 -15.06
CA ARG A 30 -22.08 -1.66 -13.98
C ARG A 30 -22.82 -1.28 -12.70
N ILE A 31 -22.85 0.01 -12.32
CA ILE A 31 -23.65 0.48 -11.19
C ILE A 31 -25.14 0.18 -11.40
N ALA A 32 -25.67 0.41 -12.61
CA ALA A 32 -27.08 0.11 -12.87
C ALA A 32 -27.40 -1.39 -12.72
N GLU A 33 -26.48 -2.28 -13.09
CA GLU A 33 -26.60 -3.72 -12.83
C GLU A 33 -26.56 -4.03 -11.32
N LEU A 34 -25.56 -3.46 -10.60
CA LEU A 34 -25.40 -3.67 -9.16
C LEU A 34 -26.58 -3.13 -8.36
N GLU A 35 -27.22 -2.03 -8.78
CA GLU A 35 -28.44 -1.51 -8.16
C GLU A 35 -29.59 -2.54 -8.21
N LEU A 36 -29.71 -3.26 -9.34
CA LEU A 36 -30.68 -4.34 -9.46
C LEU A 36 -30.32 -5.54 -8.59
N GLU A 37 -29.02 -5.87 -8.47
CA GLU A 37 -28.55 -6.96 -7.61
C GLU A 37 -28.76 -6.64 -6.14
N VAL A 38 -28.42 -5.43 -5.70
CA VAL A 38 -28.60 -4.96 -4.30
C VAL A 38 -30.08 -4.92 -3.90
N ALA A 39 -30.98 -4.65 -4.85
CA ALA A 39 -32.42 -4.62 -4.60
C ALA A 39 -33.05 -6.02 -4.46
N ARG A 40 -32.31 -7.10 -4.73
CA ARG A 40 -32.82 -8.48 -4.65
C ARG A 40 -32.93 -8.93 -3.19
N PRO A 41 -34.08 -9.45 -2.74
CA PRO A 41 -34.25 -9.93 -1.37
C PRO A 41 -33.33 -11.12 -1.00
N ASP A 42 -33.03 -11.98 -1.99
CA ASP A 42 -32.21 -13.19 -1.86
C ASP A 42 -30.70 -12.90 -1.74
N LEU A 43 -30.26 -11.67 -2.01
CA LEU A 43 -28.84 -11.30 -1.88
C LEU A 43 -28.34 -11.51 -0.43
N TRP A 44 -29.18 -11.26 0.55
CA TRP A 44 -28.83 -11.32 1.97
C TRP A 44 -28.75 -12.74 2.53
N ASP A 45 -29.18 -13.75 1.78
CA ASP A 45 -29.05 -15.15 2.15
C ASP A 45 -27.58 -15.61 2.10
N ASP A 46 -26.76 -14.93 1.28
CA ASP A 46 -25.30 -15.11 1.19
C ASP A 46 -24.58 -13.83 1.63
N GLN A 47 -24.18 -13.79 2.90
CA GLN A 47 -23.55 -12.61 3.50
C GLN A 47 -22.24 -12.19 2.81
N GLU A 48 -21.48 -13.15 2.29
CA GLU A 48 -20.21 -12.87 1.61
C GLU A 48 -20.43 -12.25 0.25
N ASN A 49 -21.33 -12.82 -0.53
CA ASN A 49 -21.72 -12.26 -1.81
C ASN A 49 -22.36 -10.89 -1.62
N ALA A 50 -23.24 -10.71 -0.63
CA ALA A 50 -23.83 -9.43 -0.29
C ALA A 50 -22.78 -8.38 0.04
N LYS A 51 -21.75 -8.75 0.81
CA LYS A 51 -20.63 -7.85 1.15
C LYS A 51 -19.85 -7.44 -0.10
N LYS A 52 -19.51 -8.39 -0.98
CA LYS A 52 -18.79 -8.13 -2.25
C LYS A 52 -19.56 -7.19 -3.16
N VAL A 53 -20.84 -7.49 -3.40
CA VAL A 53 -21.72 -6.67 -4.25
C VAL A 53 -21.88 -5.25 -3.69
N ASN A 54 -22.10 -5.11 -2.37
CA ASN A 54 -22.22 -3.78 -1.75
C ASN A 54 -20.91 -3.01 -1.76
N SER A 55 -19.77 -3.68 -1.57
CA SER A 55 -18.45 -3.04 -1.63
C SER A 55 -18.16 -2.56 -3.04
N GLU A 56 -18.39 -3.39 -4.07
CA GLU A 56 -18.22 -3.02 -5.48
C GLU A 56 -19.13 -1.82 -5.83
N TYR A 57 -20.41 -1.88 -5.47
CA TYR A 57 -21.35 -0.79 -5.69
C TYR A 57 -20.91 0.51 -5.03
N SER A 58 -20.56 0.46 -3.74
CA SER A 58 -20.13 1.63 -2.98
C SER A 58 -18.87 2.26 -3.56
N ASN A 59 -17.89 1.44 -3.95
CA ASN A 59 -16.63 1.90 -4.53
C ASN A 59 -16.84 2.58 -5.88
N LEU A 60 -17.56 1.92 -6.80
CA LEU A 60 -17.84 2.46 -8.12
C LEU A 60 -18.67 3.74 -8.05
N LYS A 61 -19.66 3.78 -7.15
CA LYS A 61 -20.49 4.97 -6.94
C LYS A 61 -19.67 6.14 -6.41
N SER A 62 -18.82 5.89 -5.39
CA SER A 62 -17.92 6.90 -4.85
C SER A 62 -16.98 7.47 -5.92
N ASP A 63 -16.40 6.61 -6.78
CA ASP A 63 -15.52 7.03 -7.86
C ASP A 63 -16.24 7.88 -8.91
N LEU A 64 -17.47 7.50 -9.29
CA LEU A 64 -18.27 8.29 -10.22
C LEU A 64 -18.72 9.63 -9.63
N ASP A 65 -19.13 9.66 -8.36
CA ASP A 65 -19.54 10.87 -7.67
C ASP A 65 -18.36 11.84 -7.56
N GLU A 66 -17.15 11.35 -7.23
CA GLU A 66 -15.92 12.14 -7.18
C GLU A 66 -15.57 12.71 -8.57
N PHE A 67 -15.62 11.88 -9.61
CA PHE A 67 -15.37 12.31 -10.98
C PHE A 67 -16.41 13.36 -11.43
N ALA A 68 -17.70 13.13 -11.18
CA ALA A 68 -18.78 14.05 -11.53
C ALA A 68 -18.65 15.40 -10.79
N SER A 69 -18.31 15.35 -9.49
CA SER A 69 -18.05 16.55 -8.69
C SER A 69 -16.86 17.36 -9.24
N LEU A 70 -15.80 16.68 -9.69
CA LEU A 70 -14.65 17.33 -10.30
C LEU A 70 -15.01 17.95 -11.65
N ALA A 71 -15.70 17.22 -12.52
CA ALA A 71 -16.13 17.72 -13.82
C ALA A 71 -17.04 18.94 -13.68
N GLY A 72 -18.03 18.89 -12.76
CA GLY A 72 -18.90 20.03 -12.45
C GLY A 72 -18.15 21.25 -11.91
N SER A 73 -17.15 21.03 -11.01
CA SER A 73 -16.37 22.14 -10.50
C SER A 73 -15.51 22.84 -11.58
N ILE A 74 -15.11 22.12 -12.62
CA ILE A 74 -14.37 22.70 -13.75
C ILE A 74 -15.32 23.49 -14.65
N GLU A 75 -16.52 23.00 -14.90
CA GLU A 75 -17.56 23.75 -15.62
C GLU A 75 -17.89 25.06 -14.91
N ASP A 76 -18.03 25.03 -13.59
CA ASP A 76 -18.26 26.22 -12.77
C ASP A 76 -17.09 27.23 -12.88
N LEU A 77 -15.84 26.75 -12.91
CA LEU A 77 -14.65 27.60 -13.08
C LEU A 77 -14.58 28.22 -14.49
N GLU A 78 -14.96 27.48 -15.53
CA GLU A 78 -15.04 27.97 -16.90
C GLU A 78 -16.06 29.10 -17.00
N VAL A 79 -17.27 28.91 -16.43
CA VAL A 79 -18.32 29.95 -16.39
C VAL A 79 -17.89 31.16 -15.59
N LEU A 80 -17.28 30.94 -14.40
CA LEU A 80 -16.77 32.03 -13.56
C LEU A 80 -15.72 32.86 -14.29
N HIS A 81 -14.77 32.22 -14.98
CA HIS A 81 -13.75 32.88 -15.77
C HIS A 81 -14.33 33.71 -16.91
N GLU A 82 -15.32 33.17 -17.65
CA GLU A 82 -15.99 33.86 -18.75
C GLU A 82 -16.71 35.12 -18.24
N MET A 83 -17.49 34.97 -17.16
CA MET A 83 -18.22 36.09 -16.56
C MET A 83 -17.26 37.19 -16.03
N ALA A 84 -16.21 36.78 -15.30
CA ALA A 84 -15.24 37.72 -14.74
C ALA A 84 -14.48 38.47 -15.85
N ARG A 85 -14.16 37.80 -16.97
CA ARG A 85 -13.50 38.37 -18.12
C ARG A 85 -14.38 39.38 -18.88
N GLU A 86 -15.69 39.14 -19.00
CA GLU A 86 -16.63 40.04 -19.66
C GLU A 86 -16.72 41.42 -18.97
N ILE A 87 -16.62 41.44 -17.63
CA ILE A 87 -16.74 42.68 -16.83
C ILE A 87 -15.39 43.16 -16.27
N ASP A 88 -14.29 42.48 -16.64
CA ASP A 88 -12.91 42.75 -16.17
C ASP A 88 -12.78 42.75 -14.63
N ASP A 89 -13.43 41.78 -13.97
CA ASP A 89 -13.46 41.66 -12.51
C ASP A 89 -12.23 40.90 -11.98
N GLU A 90 -11.19 41.62 -11.62
CA GLU A 90 -9.96 41.07 -11.03
C GLU A 90 -10.17 40.45 -9.63
N SER A 91 -11.29 40.75 -8.95
CA SER A 91 -11.55 40.21 -7.61
C SER A 91 -11.77 38.67 -7.59
N GLN A 92 -12.08 38.07 -8.74
CA GLN A 92 -12.29 36.65 -8.91
C GLN A 92 -10.99 35.86 -9.17
N GLU A 93 -9.87 36.50 -9.45
CA GLU A 93 -8.59 35.81 -9.74
C GLU A 93 -8.14 34.86 -8.64
N PRO A 94 -8.19 35.23 -7.33
CA PRO A 94 -7.78 34.29 -6.26
C PRO A 94 -8.65 33.04 -6.17
N ASP A 95 -9.94 33.14 -6.48
CA ASP A 95 -10.87 32.03 -6.44
C ASP A 95 -10.66 31.11 -7.64
N LEU A 96 -10.44 31.66 -8.84
CA LEU A 96 -10.06 30.90 -10.03
C LEU A 96 -8.73 30.16 -9.82
N GLU A 97 -7.70 30.83 -9.32
CA GLU A 97 -6.39 30.24 -9.09
C GLU A 97 -6.48 29.08 -8.06
N ARG A 98 -7.22 29.30 -6.98
CA ARG A 98 -7.46 28.26 -5.97
C ARG A 98 -8.24 27.09 -6.54
N GLY A 99 -9.32 27.34 -7.28
CA GLY A 99 -10.17 26.30 -7.88
C GLY A 99 -9.39 25.46 -8.90
N ILE A 100 -8.62 26.09 -9.78
CA ILE A 100 -7.75 25.38 -10.75
C ILE A 100 -6.69 24.53 -10.03
N SER A 101 -6.06 25.07 -8.98
CA SER A 101 -5.08 24.31 -8.19
C SER A 101 -5.71 23.09 -7.52
N GLN A 102 -6.91 23.24 -6.95
CA GLN A 102 -7.66 22.11 -6.36
C GLN A 102 -8.06 21.07 -7.40
N ALA A 103 -8.50 21.53 -8.59
CA ALA A 103 -8.85 20.62 -9.68
C ALA A 103 -7.63 19.82 -10.14
N ARG A 104 -6.46 20.46 -10.28
CA ARG A 104 -5.20 19.75 -10.61
C ARG A 104 -4.84 18.70 -9.57
N THR A 105 -4.91 19.04 -8.29
CA THR A 105 -4.62 18.08 -7.20
C THR A 105 -5.56 16.86 -7.25
N LYS A 106 -6.86 17.07 -7.49
CA LYS A 106 -7.81 15.98 -7.62
C LYS A 106 -7.55 15.13 -8.88
N LEU A 107 -7.21 15.77 -10.00
CA LEU A 107 -6.83 15.05 -11.23
C LEU A 107 -5.58 14.21 -11.02
N ASP A 108 -4.55 14.73 -10.36
CA ASP A 108 -3.33 13.98 -10.04
C ASP A 108 -3.66 12.71 -9.22
N ALA A 109 -4.58 12.82 -8.25
CA ALA A 109 -5.05 11.68 -7.46
C ALA A 109 -5.82 10.65 -8.30
N LEU A 110 -6.67 11.09 -9.23
CA LEU A 110 -7.40 10.20 -10.15
C LEU A 110 -6.46 9.52 -11.15
N GLU A 111 -5.48 10.25 -11.69
CA GLU A 111 -4.46 9.69 -12.56
C GLU A 111 -3.64 8.61 -11.86
N LEU A 112 -3.29 8.83 -10.58
CA LEU A 112 -2.61 7.81 -9.77
C LEU A 112 -3.44 6.53 -9.67
N ARG A 113 -4.76 6.65 -9.46
CA ARG A 113 -5.65 5.47 -9.42
C ARG A 113 -5.65 4.69 -10.73
N SER A 114 -5.49 5.37 -11.88
CA SER A 114 -5.41 4.71 -13.19
C SER A 114 -4.16 3.83 -13.36
N LEU A 115 -3.14 4.02 -12.53
CA LEU A 115 -1.91 3.22 -12.54
C LEU A 115 -2.07 1.85 -11.88
N PHE A 116 -3.15 1.66 -11.12
CA PHE A 116 -3.47 0.37 -10.50
C PHE A 116 -4.12 -0.55 -11.52
N THR A 117 -3.36 -1.51 -12.03
CA THR A 117 -3.79 -2.47 -13.06
C THR A 117 -3.80 -3.91 -12.55
N GLY A 118 -3.27 -4.15 -11.37
CA GLY A 118 -3.23 -5.47 -10.75
C GLY A 118 -4.58 -5.86 -10.15
N VAL A 119 -4.92 -7.14 -10.21
CA VAL A 119 -6.20 -7.70 -9.73
C VAL A 119 -6.44 -7.37 -8.24
N HIS A 120 -5.37 -7.25 -7.46
CA HIS A 120 -5.44 -7.04 -6.01
C HIS A 120 -5.00 -5.64 -5.57
N ASP A 121 -4.76 -4.71 -6.51
CA ASP A 121 -4.21 -3.38 -6.17
C ASP A 121 -5.12 -2.59 -5.20
N GLU A 122 -6.44 -2.85 -5.19
CA GLU A 122 -7.41 -2.20 -4.26
C GLU A 122 -7.45 -2.84 -2.86
N ALA A 123 -6.78 -3.97 -2.66
CA ALA A 123 -6.85 -4.70 -1.41
C ALA A 123 -6.07 -4.01 -0.27
N ASP A 124 -6.40 -4.40 0.97
CA ASP A 124 -5.56 -4.17 2.14
C ASP A 124 -4.22 -4.89 1.98
N ALA A 125 -3.19 -4.46 2.68
CA ALA A 125 -1.86 -5.03 2.60
C ALA A 125 -1.41 -5.69 3.90
N ILE A 126 -0.81 -6.88 3.78
CA ILE A 126 0.01 -7.47 4.85
C ILE A 126 1.45 -7.14 4.53
N VAL A 127 2.16 -6.54 5.47
CA VAL A 127 3.58 -6.17 5.35
C VAL A 127 4.38 -6.93 6.37
N GLN A 128 5.50 -7.51 5.92
CA GLN A 128 6.48 -8.16 6.80
C GLN A 128 7.85 -7.55 6.56
N ILE A 129 8.48 -7.10 7.63
CA ILE A 129 9.84 -6.57 7.63
C ILE A 129 10.74 -7.59 8.34
N ASN A 130 11.90 -7.88 7.74
CA ASN A 130 12.89 -8.78 8.31
C ASN A 130 14.28 -8.15 8.25
N ALA A 131 14.97 -8.08 9.39
CA ALA A 131 16.36 -7.71 9.43
C ALA A 131 17.21 -8.73 8.65
N LYS A 132 18.17 -8.23 7.87
CA LYS A 132 19.11 -9.05 7.10
C LYS A 132 20.54 -8.75 7.55
N ASP A 133 21.50 -8.67 6.62
CA ASP A 133 22.89 -8.43 6.92
C ASP A 133 23.12 -7.06 7.59
N GLY A 134 23.91 -7.00 8.64
CA GLY A 134 24.27 -5.78 9.37
C GLY A 134 24.19 -5.89 10.89
N GLY A 135 23.81 -7.07 11.44
CA GLY A 135 23.76 -7.32 12.89
C GLY A 135 22.76 -6.40 13.60
N VAL A 136 23.16 -5.83 14.76
CA VAL A 136 22.30 -4.94 15.56
C VAL A 136 21.85 -3.71 14.76
N ASP A 137 22.72 -3.18 13.89
CA ASP A 137 22.37 -2.02 13.04
C ASP A 137 21.27 -2.35 12.02
N ALA A 138 21.20 -3.60 11.54
CA ALA A 138 20.10 -4.05 10.65
C ALA A 138 18.80 -4.26 11.43
N GLN A 139 18.86 -4.65 12.71
CA GLN A 139 17.70 -4.75 13.58
C GLN A 139 17.12 -3.36 13.89
N ASP A 140 17.95 -2.38 14.18
CA ASP A 140 17.53 -0.99 14.35
C ASP A 140 16.98 -0.40 13.03
N TRP A 141 17.61 -0.73 11.88
CA TRP A 141 17.08 -0.33 10.57
C TRP A 141 15.67 -0.88 10.30
N SER A 142 15.40 -2.11 10.68
CA SER A 142 14.08 -2.72 10.54
C SER A 142 13.02 -2.01 11.39
N GLU A 143 13.37 -1.57 12.59
CA GLU A 143 12.49 -0.76 13.44
C GLU A 143 12.24 0.65 12.84
N MET A 144 13.28 1.26 12.25
CA MET A 144 13.12 2.52 11.53
C MET A 144 12.18 2.39 10.32
N LEU A 145 12.25 1.28 9.57
CA LEU A 145 11.34 0.99 8.47
C LEU A 145 9.90 0.79 8.95
N LEU A 146 9.70 0.04 10.03
CA LEU A 146 8.38 -0.13 10.63
C LEU A 146 7.75 1.22 10.97
N ARG A 147 8.51 2.09 11.64
CA ARG A 147 8.09 3.45 11.96
C ARG A 147 7.80 4.26 10.70
N MET A 148 8.63 4.18 9.68
CA MET A 148 8.47 4.90 8.41
C MET A 148 7.15 4.52 7.73
N PHE A 149 6.84 3.22 7.60
CA PHE A 149 5.60 2.75 6.99
C PHE A 149 4.37 3.06 7.84
N THR A 150 4.49 2.96 9.15
CA THR A 150 3.39 3.34 10.07
C THR A 150 3.03 4.82 9.88
N ARG A 151 4.03 5.70 9.87
CA ARG A 151 3.81 7.12 9.66
C ARG A 151 3.25 7.47 8.29
N TRP A 152 3.71 6.78 7.25
CA TRP A 152 3.14 6.93 5.93
C TRP A 152 1.65 6.54 5.90
N ALA A 153 1.30 5.40 6.48
CA ALA A 153 -0.07 4.93 6.51
C ALA A 153 -0.98 5.87 7.33
N GLU A 154 -0.51 6.38 8.49
CA GLU A 154 -1.22 7.41 9.27
C GLU A 154 -1.48 8.68 8.44
N ARG A 155 -0.50 9.17 7.68
CA ARG A 155 -0.65 10.33 6.80
C ARG A 155 -1.66 10.12 5.68
N LYS A 156 -1.76 8.89 5.18
CA LYS A 156 -2.76 8.50 4.17
C LYS A 156 -4.15 8.25 4.76
N GLY A 157 -4.30 8.24 6.08
CA GLY A 157 -5.55 7.92 6.77
C GLY A 157 -5.90 6.44 6.70
N PHE A 158 -4.89 5.57 6.52
CA PHE A 158 -5.06 4.13 6.59
C PHE A 158 -5.04 3.64 8.03
N ASP A 159 -5.85 2.62 8.33
CA ASP A 159 -5.80 1.94 9.61
C ASP A 159 -4.65 0.93 9.63
N ILE A 160 -3.94 0.86 10.76
CA ILE A 160 -2.81 -0.05 10.94
C ILE A 160 -3.08 -0.99 12.10
N GLU A 161 -2.88 -2.27 11.83
CA GLU A 161 -2.94 -3.33 12.83
C GLU A 161 -1.56 -4.00 12.90
N ILE A 162 -0.80 -3.68 13.98
CA ILE A 162 0.50 -4.31 14.21
C ILE A 162 0.27 -5.73 14.73
N GLY A 163 0.87 -6.70 14.07
CA GLY A 163 0.80 -8.12 14.40
C GLY A 163 1.88 -8.55 15.38
N ASP A 164 2.76 -9.47 14.95
CA ASP A 164 3.88 -9.95 15.77
C ASP A 164 5.12 -9.09 15.52
N VAL A 165 5.78 -8.71 16.62
CA VAL A 165 7.05 -8.01 16.58
C VAL A 165 8.06 -8.85 17.36
N SER A 166 9.12 -9.30 16.68
CA SER A 166 10.22 -10.02 17.29
C SER A 166 11.33 -9.03 17.63
N GLU A 167 11.59 -8.83 18.91
CA GLU A 167 12.60 -7.90 19.38
C GLU A 167 14.01 -8.30 18.94
N GLY A 168 14.87 -7.31 18.72
CA GLY A 168 16.29 -7.50 18.45
C GLY A 168 17.06 -7.98 19.67
N THR A 169 18.32 -8.34 19.46
CA THR A 169 19.17 -8.87 20.52
C THR A 169 19.64 -7.80 21.51
N GLU A 170 19.94 -6.60 21.04
CA GLU A 170 20.41 -5.46 21.84
C GLU A 170 19.59 -4.20 21.56
N ALA A 171 19.10 -4.03 20.33
CA ALA A 171 18.27 -2.91 19.89
C ALA A 171 17.46 -3.29 18.65
N GLY A 172 16.41 -2.53 18.35
CA GLY A 172 15.61 -2.70 17.17
C GLY A 172 14.79 -3.98 17.15
N ILE A 173 14.41 -4.46 15.97
CA ILE A 173 13.57 -5.63 15.74
C ILE A 173 14.22 -6.61 14.75
N LEU A 174 14.06 -7.90 14.99
CA LEU A 174 14.43 -8.97 14.05
C LEU A 174 13.42 -9.06 12.93
N SER A 175 12.13 -9.00 13.27
CA SER A 175 11.02 -9.00 12.32
C SER A 175 9.81 -8.28 12.90
N ALA A 176 8.99 -7.75 12.02
CA ALA A 176 7.65 -7.26 12.32
C ALA A 176 6.70 -7.62 11.19
N ASP A 177 5.47 -7.99 11.55
CA ASP A 177 4.37 -8.08 10.61
C ASP A 177 3.24 -7.12 11.05
N PHE A 178 2.61 -6.48 10.08
CA PHE A 178 1.48 -5.59 10.29
C PHE A 178 0.57 -5.56 9.08
N THR A 179 -0.68 -5.20 9.31
CA THR A 179 -1.68 -5.06 8.25
C THR A 179 -2.01 -3.58 8.09
N VAL A 180 -2.00 -3.10 6.86
CA VAL A 180 -2.46 -1.75 6.50
C VAL A 180 -3.80 -1.89 5.80
N ARG A 181 -4.84 -1.30 6.39
CA ARG A 181 -6.21 -1.36 5.88
C ARG A 181 -6.58 -0.06 5.19
N GLY A 182 -7.06 -0.18 3.98
CA GLY A 182 -7.53 0.94 3.17
C GLY A 182 -7.45 0.65 1.69
N ARG A 183 -8.33 1.25 0.94
CA ARG A 183 -8.39 1.06 -0.51
C ARG A 183 -7.07 1.47 -1.17
N TYR A 184 -6.51 0.62 -2.00
CA TYR A 184 -5.21 0.77 -2.67
C TYR A 184 -3.98 0.65 -1.77
N ALA A 185 -4.12 0.25 -0.51
CA ALA A 185 -2.97 0.07 0.38
C ALA A 185 -1.95 -0.94 -0.18
N TYR A 186 -2.42 -2.08 -0.67
CA TYR A 186 -1.56 -3.07 -1.33
C TYR A 186 -0.92 -2.53 -2.60
N GLY A 187 -1.71 -1.91 -3.49
CA GLY A 187 -1.21 -1.36 -4.76
C GLY A 187 -0.06 -0.36 -4.55
N LEU A 188 -0.18 0.55 -3.58
CA LEU A 188 0.86 1.50 -3.22
C LEU A 188 2.07 0.80 -2.60
N LEU A 189 1.84 -0.04 -1.61
CA LEU A 189 2.91 -0.71 -0.86
C LEU A 189 3.70 -1.71 -1.72
N THR A 190 3.15 -2.24 -2.83
CA THR A 190 3.92 -3.11 -3.74
C THR A 190 5.21 -2.46 -4.23
N SER A 191 5.27 -1.13 -4.27
CA SER A 191 6.47 -0.35 -4.59
C SER A 191 7.61 -0.57 -3.59
N GLU A 192 7.27 -0.93 -2.35
CA GLU A 192 8.22 -1.08 -1.24
C GLU A 192 8.69 -2.53 -1.05
N ARG A 193 8.20 -3.46 -1.88
CA ARG A 193 8.61 -4.87 -1.82
C ARG A 193 10.05 -5.03 -2.29
N GLY A 194 10.91 -5.52 -1.40
CA GLY A 194 12.31 -5.83 -1.70
C GLY A 194 13.29 -5.45 -0.60
N THR A 195 14.55 -5.32 -0.96
CA THR A 195 15.63 -5.03 -0.02
C THR A 195 15.89 -3.53 0.09
N HIS A 196 15.80 -3.01 1.30
CA HIS A 196 16.12 -1.63 1.67
C HIS A 196 17.52 -1.57 2.29
N ARG A 197 18.39 -0.74 1.74
CA ARG A 197 19.79 -0.58 2.17
C ARG A 197 19.97 0.73 2.93
N LEU A 198 20.47 0.65 4.16
CA LEU A 198 20.90 1.81 4.95
C LEU A 198 22.42 1.91 4.94
N VAL A 199 22.93 3.13 4.76
CA VAL A 199 24.35 3.47 4.93
C VAL A 199 24.45 4.63 5.91
N ARG A 200 25.01 4.37 7.10
CA ARG A 200 25.19 5.39 8.14
C ARG A 200 26.41 5.11 9.01
N ILE A 201 26.81 6.09 9.82
CA ILE A 201 27.68 5.85 10.96
C ILE A 201 26.82 5.18 12.02
N SER A 202 27.12 3.92 12.34
CA SER A 202 26.32 3.13 13.27
C SER A 202 26.46 3.64 14.70
N PRO A 203 25.34 3.87 15.43
CA PRO A 203 25.39 4.21 16.85
C PRO A 203 25.87 3.04 17.72
N PHE A 204 25.90 1.83 17.19
CA PHE A 204 26.35 0.60 17.89
C PHE A 204 27.82 0.27 17.64
N ASP A 205 28.50 1.01 16.75
CA ASP A 205 29.94 0.83 16.51
C ASP A 205 30.78 1.81 17.33
N ASN A 206 31.48 1.31 18.34
CA ASN A 206 32.36 2.09 19.22
C ASN A 206 33.47 2.86 18.47
N GLN A 207 33.78 2.48 17.23
CA GLN A 207 34.79 3.13 16.40
C GLN A 207 34.21 4.20 15.46
N GLY A 208 32.89 4.40 15.48
CA GLY A 208 32.20 5.39 14.62
C GLY A 208 32.38 5.13 13.14
N ARG A 209 32.54 3.88 12.73
CA ARG A 209 32.69 3.52 11.32
C ARG A 209 31.36 3.55 10.61
N ARG A 210 31.41 3.86 9.31
CA ARG A 210 30.27 3.75 8.43
C ARG A 210 29.92 2.28 8.19
N GLN A 211 28.69 1.90 8.49
CA GLN A 211 28.15 0.56 8.30
C GLN A 211 27.11 0.56 7.19
N THR A 212 26.90 -0.61 6.61
CA THR A 212 25.82 -0.87 5.64
C THR A 212 24.94 -1.98 6.19
N SER A 213 23.64 -1.70 6.30
CA SER A 213 22.68 -2.63 6.85
C SER A 213 21.53 -2.83 5.87
N PHE A 214 20.98 -4.03 5.87
CA PHE A 214 19.91 -4.44 4.98
C PHE A 214 18.70 -4.93 5.76
N ALA A 215 17.51 -4.56 5.28
CA ALA A 215 16.25 -5.12 5.70
C ALA A 215 15.43 -5.50 4.47
N ASN A 216 14.67 -6.57 4.56
CA ASN A 216 13.81 -7.04 3.48
C ASN A 216 12.36 -6.80 3.84
N VAL A 217 11.61 -6.24 2.90
CA VAL A 217 10.17 -5.97 3.01
C VAL A 217 9.43 -6.88 2.05
N GLN A 218 8.48 -7.63 2.59
CA GLN A 218 7.57 -8.48 1.82
C GLN A 218 6.16 -7.96 1.98
N ILE A 219 5.35 -8.03 0.92
CA ILE A 219 4.02 -7.44 0.90
C ILE A 219 3.08 -8.38 0.16
N TRP A 220 1.93 -8.65 0.77
CA TRP A 220 0.86 -9.48 0.24
C TRP A 220 -0.48 -8.75 0.33
N PRO A 221 -1.41 -9.01 -0.59
CA PRO A 221 -2.77 -8.51 -0.46
C PRO A 221 -3.51 -9.28 0.64
N VAL A 222 -4.40 -8.61 1.36
CA VAL A 222 -5.41 -9.29 2.17
C VAL A 222 -6.51 -9.75 1.23
N LEU A 223 -6.58 -11.06 0.99
CA LEU A 223 -7.67 -11.65 0.22
C LEU A 223 -8.81 -11.99 1.18
N GLU A 224 -10.04 -11.58 0.88
CA GLU A 224 -11.19 -11.74 1.78
C GLU A 224 -11.53 -13.22 2.00
N GLU A 225 -11.39 -14.05 0.97
CA GLU A 225 -11.45 -15.50 1.08
C GLU A 225 -10.60 -16.13 -0.02
N VAL A 226 -9.59 -16.82 0.43
CA VAL A 226 -8.87 -17.72 -0.44
C VAL A 226 -9.34 -19.12 -0.08
N ASP A 227 -10.07 -19.71 -0.99
CA ASP A 227 -10.40 -21.15 -0.93
C ASP A 227 -9.13 -21.98 -1.22
N VAL A 228 -8.08 -21.68 -0.45
CA VAL A 228 -6.88 -22.49 -0.42
C VAL A 228 -7.09 -23.52 0.68
N GLU A 229 -7.42 -24.73 0.28
CA GLU A 229 -7.38 -25.89 1.17
C GLU A 229 -5.94 -26.08 1.64
N ILE A 230 -5.59 -25.47 2.77
CA ILE A 230 -4.36 -25.81 3.46
C ILE A 230 -4.63 -27.05 4.28
N ASN A 231 -3.89 -28.09 4.01
CA ASN A 231 -3.95 -29.30 4.83
C ASN A 231 -3.45 -28.95 6.25
N GLU A 232 -4.30 -29.16 7.26
CA GLU A 232 -3.94 -28.86 8.66
C GLU A 232 -2.71 -29.69 9.12
N ALA A 233 -2.41 -30.80 8.48
CA ALA A 233 -1.23 -31.61 8.77
C ALA A 233 0.09 -30.90 8.39
N ASP A 234 0.04 -29.93 7.48
CA ASP A 234 1.19 -29.16 7.02
C ASP A 234 1.43 -27.89 7.86
N ILE A 235 0.58 -27.68 8.88
CA ILE A 235 0.69 -26.52 9.77
C ILE A 235 1.27 -26.95 11.12
N ARG A 236 2.45 -26.45 11.45
CA ARG A 236 2.99 -26.56 12.79
C ARG A 236 2.51 -25.37 13.63
N MET A 237 1.83 -25.66 14.74
CA MET A 237 1.36 -24.66 15.68
C MET A 237 2.32 -24.56 16.88
N GLU A 238 2.76 -23.35 17.16
CA GLU A 238 3.53 -22.99 18.36
C GLU A 238 2.71 -22.04 19.22
N VAL A 239 2.62 -22.32 20.51
CA VAL A 239 1.91 -21.48 21.48
C VAL A 239 2.96 -20.80 22.37
N PHE A 240 2.87 -19.49 22.48
CA PHE A 240 3.80 -18.72 23.29
C PHE A 240 3.08 -17.69 24.17
N ARG A 241 3.82 -17.05 25.06
CA ARG A 241 3.26 -16.01 25.93
C ARG A 241 3.26 -14.69 25.16
N ALA A 242 2.10 -14.02 25.14
CA ALA A 242 2.00 -12.69 24.55
C ALA A 242 2.95 -11.74 25.26
N SER A 243 3.77 -11.00 24.48
CA SER A 243 4.65 -9.94 24.99
C SER A 243 3.92 -8.60 24.79
N GLY A 244 3.64 -7.87 25.87
CA GLY A 244 3.02 -6.55 25.79
C GLY A 244 2.75 -5.95 27.18
N ALA A 245 2.51 -4.64 27.24
CA ALA A 245 2.13 -3.90 28.45
C ALA A 245 0.73 -4.30 28.89
N GLY A 246 0.59 -5.40 29.64
CA GLY A 246 -0.66 -5.90 30.19
C GLY A 246 -0.48 -6.50 31.57
N GLY A 247 -1.49 -6.37 32.42
CA GLY A 247 -1.46 -6.80 33.84
C GLY A 247 -1.25 -8.32 34.03
N GLN A 248 -1.26 -8.77 35.28
CA GLN A 248 -0.92 -10.14 35.75
C GLN A 248 -1.55 -11.32 34.96
N HIS A 249 -2.61 -11.07 34.16
CA HIS A 249 -3.27 -12.12 33.37
C HIS A 249 -2.54 -12.43 32.05
N VAL A 250 -1.91 -11.44 31.41
CA VAL A 250 -1.18 -11.60 30.14
C VAL A 250 0.09 -12.43 30.35
N ASN A 251 0.71 -12.34 31.53
CA ASN A 251 1.95 -13.04 31.85
C ASN A 251 1.77 -14.50 32.34
N LYS A 252 0.51 -14.96 32.53
CA LYS A 252 0.25 -16.31 33.05
C LYS A 252 -0.36 -17.30 32.04
N THR A 253 -0.96 -16.81 30.93
CA THR A 253 -1.61 -17.65 29.92
C THR A 253 -0.89 -17.53 28.60
N SER A 254 -0.48 -18.67 28.03
CA SER A 254 0.07 -18.75 26.67
C SER A 254 -1.09 -18.73 25.68
N SER A 255 -1.60 -17.52 25.36
CA SER A 255 -2.72 -17.36 24.40
C SER A 255 -2.26 -16.96 23.00
N ALA A 256 -1.01 -16.52 22.83
CA ALA A 256 -0.45 -16.19 21.54
C ALA A 256 -0.17 -17.46 20.72
N VAL A 257 -0.52 -17.41 19.43
CA VAL A 257 -0.39 -18.53 18.50
C VAL A 257 0.47 -18.11 17.32
N ARG A 258 1.42 -18.96 16.96
CA ARG A 258 2.21 -18.88 15.73
C ARG A 258 1.95 -20.13 14.91
N LEU A 259 1.61 -19.95 13.65
CA LEU A 259 1.41 -21.03 12.70
C LEU A 259 2.51 -20.96 11.66
N ILE A 260 3.12 -22.10 11.40
CA ILE A 260 4.19 -22.28 10.42
C ILE A 260 3.69 -23.26 9.38
N HIS A 261 3.63 -22.84 8.12
CA HIS A 261 3.32 -23.74 7.01
C HIS A 261 4.61 -24.41 6.55
N GLU A 262 4.82 -25.66 6.92
CA GLU A 262 6.07 -26.40 6.71
C GLU A 262 6.52 -26.42 5.23
N PRO A 263 5.63 -26.62 4.22
CA PRO A 263 6.05 -26.68 2.82
C PRO A 263 6.59 -25.35 2.29
N THR A 264 6.02 -24.21 2.72
CA THR A 264 6.42 -22.88 2.21
C THR A 264 7.33 -22.13 3.16
N GLY A 265 7.44 -22.56 4.43
CA GLY A 265 8.18 -21.84 5.48
C GLY A 265 7.53 -20.51 5.89
N LEU A 266 6.30 -20.24 5.46
CA LEU A 266 5.58 -19.03 5.84
C LEU A 266 5.11 -19.12 7.29
N VAL A 267 5.19 -17.98 7.99
CA VAL A 267 4.86 -17.89 9.42
C VAL A 267 3.84 -16.78 9.61
N ALA A 268 2.72 -17.12 10.26
CA ALA A 268 1.74 -16.15 10.69
C ALA A 268 1.49 -16.27 12.19
N SER A 269 1.37 -15.14 12.89
CA SER A 269 1.11 -15.12 14.33
C SER A 269 -0.04 -14.20 14.69
N SER A 270 -0.67 -14.49 15.83
CA SER A 270 -1.71 -13.65 16.43
C SER A 270 -1.64 -13.73 17.96
N GLN A 271 -1.69 -12.56 18.62
CA GLN A 271 -1.63 -12.43 20.07
C GLN A 271 -2.63 -11.42 20.65
N GLN A 272 -3.51 -10.89 19.81
CA GLN A 272 -4.39 -9.77 20.17
C GLN A 272 -5.57 -10.20 21.04
N GLU A 273 -6.02 -11.44 20.86
CA GLU A 273 -7.19 -11.94 21.56
C GLU A 273 -6.79 -12.65 22.87
N ARG A 274 -7.71 -12.63 23.85
CA ARG A 274 -7.55 -13.37 25.09
C ARG A 274 -7.74 -14.88 24.90
N SER A 275 -8.45 -15.27 23.85
CA SER A 275 -8.74 -16.65 23.48
C SER A 275 -7.66 -17.19 22.53
N GLN A 276 -7.02 -18.28 22.93
CA GLN A 276 -6.09 -19.01 22.05
C GLN A 276 -6.77 -19.49 20.76
N LEU A 277 -8.06 -19.88 20.83
CA LEU A 277 -8.82 -20.31 19.66
C LEU A 277 -8.97 -19.17 18.65
N GLN A 278 -9.36 -17.99 19.11
CA GLN A 278 -9.50 -16.81 18.26
C GLN A 278 -8.16 -16.37 17.64
N ASN A 279 -7.07 -16.41 18.42
CA ASN A 279 -5.73 -16.16 17.88
C ASN A 279 -5.33 -17.20 16.84
N ARG A 280 -5.69 -18.48 17.04
CA ARG A 280 -5.46 -19.54 16.03
C ARG A 280 -6.22 -19.25 14.73
N GLU A 281 -7.49 -18.86 14.82
CA GLU A 281 -8.32 -18.53 13.64
C GLU A 281 -7.76 -17.32 12.89
N ASN A 282 -7.39 -16.25 13.60
CA ASN A 282 -6.79 -15.07 13.00
C ASN A 282 -5.44 -15.39 12.33
N ALA A 283 -4.58 -16.14 13.00
CA ALA A 283 -3.30 -16.57 12.42
C ALA A 283 -3.52 -17.49 11.20
N LEU A 284 -4.53 -18.37 11.24
CA LEU A 284 -4.86 -19.25 10.11
C LEU A 284 -5.37 -18.46 8.90
N LYS A 285 -6.22 -17.45 9.11
CA LYS A 285 -6.69 -16.56 8.04
C LYS A 285 -5.52 -15.83 7.37
N ARG A 286 -4.61 -15.29 8.18
CA ARG A 286 -3.37 -14.64 7.68
C ARG A 286 -2.51 -15.62 6.89
N LEU A 287 -2.28 -16.82 7.44
CA LEU A 287 -1.46 -17.84 6.78
C LEU A 287 -2.06 -18.27 5.44
N LYS A 288 -3.38 -18.48 5.37
CA LYS A 288 -4.10 -18.76 4.12
C LYS A 288 -3.84 -17.70 3.06
N THR A 289 -3.98 -16.43 3.42
CA THR A 289 -3.70 -15.32 2.51
C THR A 289 -2.25 -15.32 2.01
N MET A 290 -1.29 -15.55 2.90
CA MET A 290 0.14 -15.58 2.53
C MET A 290 0.45 -16.76 1.59
N VAL A 291 -0.12 -17.94 1.86
CA VAL A 291 0.07 -19.16 1.02
C VAL A 291 -0.57 -18.94 -0.36
N ALA A 292 -1.78 -18.40 -0.41
CA ALA A 292 -2.44 -18.12 -1.68
C ALA A 292 -1.68 -17.12 -2.54
N SER A 293 -1.21 -16.03 -1.94
CA SER A 293 -0.38 -15.06 -2.66
C SER A 293 0.92 -15.69 -3.17
N ARG A 294 1.49 -16.63 -2.42
CA ARG A 294 2.68 -17.37 -2.85
C ARG A 294 2.40 -18.28 -4.03
N ILE A 295 1.28 -18.99 -4.02
CA ILE A 295 0.84 -19.85 -5.14
C ILE A 295 0.62 -19.00 -6.41
N GLU A 296 -0.03 -17.84 -6.27
CA GLU A 296 -0.24 -16.91 -7.39
C GLU A 296 1.10 -16.41 -7.96
N GLU A 297 2.03 -16.02 -7.10
CA GLU A 297 3.38 -15.58 -7.50
C GLU A 297 4.16 -16.72 -8.22
N GLU A 298 4.07 -17.95 -7.73
CA GLU A 298 4.67 -19.12 -8.36
C GLU A 298 4.06 -19.40 -9.74
N ARG A 299 2.73 -19.30 -9.86
CA ARG A 299 2.01 -19.44 -11.13
C ARG A 299 2.37 -18.34 -12.13
N GLU A 300 2.42 -17.08 -11.69
CA GLU A 300 2.90 -15.99 -12.54
C GLU A 300 4.35 -16.20 -12.97
N ASN A 301 5.22 -16.67 -12.08
CA ASN A 301 6.61 -16.96 -12.38
C ASN A 301 6.73 -18.13 -13.36
N GLU A 302 5.91 -19.16 -13.23
CA GLU A 302 5.84 -20.27 -14.18
C GLU A 302 5.39 -19.78 -15.58
N LEU A 303 4.31 -18.99 -15.64
CA LEU A 303 3.84 -18.38 -16.89
C LEU A 303 4.90 -17.48 -17.54
N ARG A 304 5.62 -16.70 -16.74
CA ARG A 304 6.73 -15.85 -17.25
C ARG A 304 7.94 -16.67 -17.69
N SER A 305 8.24 -17.80 -17.03
CA SER A 305 9.34 -18.70 -17.42
C SER A 305 9.05 -19.39 -18.75
N ILE A 306 7.79 -19.68 -19.03
CA ILE A 306 7.32 -20.20 -20.33
C ILE A 306 7.35 -19.11 -21.41
N GLY A 307 7.13 -17.83 -21.04
CA GLY A 307 7.14 -16.68 -21.95
C GLY A 307 8.50 -16.05 -22.28
N GLY A 308 9.61 -16.49 -21.69
CA GLY A 308 11.00 -16.09 -22.00
C GLY A 308 11.40 -14.68 -21.55
N LYS A 309 12.42 -14.61 -20.71
CA LYS A 309 13.15 -13.48 -20.11
C LYS A 309 12.50 -12.78 -18.93
N GLN A 310 12.77 -13.32 -17.76
CA GLN A 310 12.68 -12.59 -16.49
C GLN A 310 14.02 -11.96 -16.13
N ALA A 311 13.95 -10.66 -15.77
CA ALA A 311 14.90 -10.15 -14.80
C ALA A 311 14.55 -10.83 -13.47
N GLN A 312 15.42 -11.71 -13.00
CA GLN A 312 15.27 -12.37 -11.72
C GLN A 312 15.09 -11.30 -10.63
N VAL A 313 13.89 -11.21 -10.03
CA VAL A 313 13.72 -10.64 -8.71
C VAL A 313 14.31 -11.69 -7.76
N GLY A 314 15.63 -11.80 -7.77
CA GLY A 314 16.37 -12.73 -6.94
C GLY A 314 16.72 -12.09 -5.62
N TRP A 315 16.92 -12.90 -4.63
CA TRP A 315 17.59 -12.60 -3.37
C TRP A 315 18.81 -11.71 -3.62
N GLY A 316 18.73 -10.42 -3.21
CA GLY A 316 19.81 -9.46 -3.36
C GLY A 316 19.53 -8.24 -4.23
N SER A 317 18.38 -8.11 -4.87
CA SER A 317 18.03 -6.89 -5.59
C SER A 317 17.58 -5.81 -4.60
N GLN A 318 18.49 -4.89 -4.32
CA GLN A 318 18.22 -3.67 -3.58
C GLN A 318 17.25 -2.79 -4.39
N ILE A 319 16.13 -2.41 -3.78
CA ILE A 319 15.15 -1.50 -4.40
C ILE A 319 15.43 -0.04 -4.08
N ARG A 320 15.87 0.24 -2.83
CA ARG A 320 16.12 1.59 -2.37
C ARG A 320 17.32 1.68 -1.45
N SER A 321 18.10 2.75 -1.62
CA SER A 321 19.27 3.05 -0.82
C SER A 321 19.07 4.33 -0.02
N TYR A 322 19.32 4.26 1.27
CA TYR A 322 19.24 5.38 2.22
C TYR A 322 20.65 5.67 2.72
N VAL A 323 21.20 6.82 2.35
CA VAL A 323 22.56 7.25 2.74
C VAL A 323 22.45 8.44 3.66
N MET A 324 22.87 8.28 4.92
CA MET A 324 22.88 9.35 5.92
C MET A 324 24.21 10.10 5.97
N GLN A 325 25.31 9.42 5.69
CA GLN A 325 26.66 9.99 5.68
C GLN A 325 27.49 9.41 4.51
N PRO A 326 28.41 10.20 3.87
CA PRO A 326 28.78 11.58 4.17
C PRO A 326 27.83 12.64 3.60
N TYR A 327 26.86 12.25 2.81
CA TYR A 327 25.81 13.10 2.27
C TYR A 327 24.45 12.43 2.56
N GLN A 328 23.37 13.20 2.49
CA GLN A 328 22.02 12.69 2.71
C GLN A 328 21.34 12.47 1.39
N MET A 329 20.91 11.24 1.13
CA MET A 329 20.20 10.88 -0.11
C MET A 329 19.42 9.58 0.09
N VAL A 330 18.18 9.58 -0.38
CA VAL A 330 17.39 8.37 -0.63
C VAL A 330 17.23 8.21 -2.13
N LYS A 331 17.57 7.05 -2.67
CA LYS A 331 17.46 6.76 -4.11
C LYS A 331 16.78 5.42 -4.34
N ASP A 332 15.72 5.41 -5.15
CA ASP A 332 15.14 4.19 -5.69
C ASP A 332 15.93 3.77 -6.94
N VAL A 333 16.44 2.54 -6.94
CA VAL A 333 17.33 2.03 -8.00
C VAL A 333 16.56 1.70 -9.29
N ARG A 334 15.25 1.44 -9.17
CA ARG A 334 14.39 1.04 -10.32
C ARG A 334 13.92 2.25 -11.13
N THR A 335 13.52 3.31 -10.42
CA THR A 335 12.94 4.52 -11.01
C THR A 335 13.92 5.67 -11.11
N GLU A 336 15.09 5.54 -10.47
CA GLU A 336 16.12 6.58 -10.32
C GLU A 336 15.65 7.85 -9.58
N ILE A 337 14.47 7.82 -8.98
CA ILE A 337 13.95 8.92 -8.15
C ILE A 337 14.83 9.08 -6.91
N GLU A 338 15.20 10.33 -6.63
CA GLU A 338 16.08 10.70 -5.53
C GLU A 338 15.43 11.78 -4.65
N SER A 339 15.71 11.71 -3.34
CA SER A 339 15.33 12.74 -2.37
C SER A 339 16.50 13.04 -1.44
N GLY A 340 16.84 14.31 -1.28
CA GLY A 340 17.82 14.76 -0.28
C GLY A 340 17.20 14.88 1.13
N ASN A 341 15.87 14.87 1.25
CA ASN A 341 15.17 14.98 2.53
C ASN A 341 14.99 13.61 3.20
N ILE A 342 16.09 13.01 3.65
CA ILE A 342 16.04 11.69 4.29
C ILE A 342 15.17 11.67 5.56
N ALA A 343 15.16 12.78 6.31
CA ALA A 343 14.36 12.88 7.53
C ALA A 343 12.85 12.84 7.20
N GLY A 344 12.41 13.53 6.15
CA GLY A 344 11.04 13.49 5.68
C GLY A 344 10.64 12.10 5.18
N VAL A 345 11.53 11.44 4.42
CA VAL A 345 11.28 10.07 3.94
C VAL A 345 11.13 9.10 5.10
N LEU A 346 12.04 9.14 6.10
CA LEU A 346 11.95 8.29 7.30
C LEU A 346 10.76 8.65 8.20
N ASP A 347 10.20 9.84 8.06
CA ASP A 347 8.94 10.24 8.70
C ASP A 347 7.69 9.93 7.86
N GLY A 348 7.83 9.14 6.78
CA GLY A 348 6.72 8.62 5.97
C GLY A 348 6.41 9.41 4.70
N ASP A 349 7.29 10.27 4.21
CA ASP A 349 7.12 10.95 2.90
C ASP A 349 7.61 10.02 1.78
N LEU A 350 6.76 9.06 1.40
CA LEU A 350 7.07 8.01 0.42
C LEU A 350 6.35 8.18 -0.92
N ASP A 351 5.41 9.10 -1.01
CA ASP A 351 4.50 9.20 -2.15
C ASP A 351 5.21 9.31 -3.49
N SER A 352 6.23 10.16 -3.59
CA SER A 352 6.99 10.33 -4.83
C SER A 352 7.65 9.04 -5.32
N PHE A 353 8.14 8.19 -4.41
CA PHE A 353 8.74 6.91 -4.76
C PHE A 353 7.69 5.89 -5.18
N MET A 354 6.55 5.84 -4.47
CA MET A 354 5.46 4.91 -4.76
C MET A 354 4.80 5.24 -6.11
N GLU A 355 4.49 6.51 -6.35
CA GLU A 355 3.94 6.97 -7.63
C GLU A 355 4.91 6.75 -8.79
N GLY A 356 6.18 7.08 -8.57
CA GLY A 356 7.22 6.85 -9.55
C GLY A 356 7.37 5.38 -9.94
N PHE A 357 7.27 4.47 -8.95
CA PHE A 357 7.28 3.04 -9.21
C PHE A 357 6.05 2.58 -9.99
N LEU A 358 4.86 3.07 -9.66
CA LEU A 358 3.63 2.70 -10.39
C LEU A 358 3.71 3.14 -11.86
N ARG A 359 4.20 4.35 -12.13
CA ARG A 359 4.44 4.84 -13.50
C ARG A 359 5.50 3.99 -14.24
N TRP A 360 6.59 3.68 -13.55
CA TRP A 360 7.64 2.80 -14.09
C TRP A 360 7.11 1.39 -14.41
N ARG A 361 6.31 0.81 -13.49
CA ARG A 361 5.68 -0.51 -13.67
C ARG A 361 4.82 -0.53 -14.93
N ARG A 362 3.95 0.47 -15.10
CA ARG A 362 3.08 0.60 -16.28
C ARG A 362 3.88 0.70 -17.57
N ALA A 363 4.89 1.57 -17.61
CA ALA A 363 5.73 1.73 -18.82
C ALA A 363 6.49 0.45 -19.22
N ASN A 364 6.81 -0.43 -18.25
CA ASN A 364 7.51 -1.70 -18.51
C ASN A 364 6.58 -2.90 -18.68
N SER A 365 5.27 -2.75 -18.36
CA SER A 365 4.26 -3.81 -18.58
C SER A 365 3.80 -3.86 -20.04
N ASP A 366 3.88 -2.73 -20.75
CA ASP A 366 3.47 -2.58 -22.14
C ASP A 366 4.61 -2.94 -23.12
N SER A 367 5.76 -3.41 -22.61
CA SER A 367 6.95 -3.84 -23.39
C SER A 367 7.12 -5.34 -23.38
#